data_3848f6a1946438a99bd7ec21c14d5d8c
#
_entry.id   3848f6a1946438a99bd7ec21c14d5d8c
#
_cell.length_a   1.000
_cell.length_b   1.000
_cell.length_c   1.000
_cell.angle_alpha   90.00
_cell.angle_beta   90.00
_cell.angle_gamma   90.00
#
_symmetry.space_group_name_H-M   'P 1'
#
loop_
_entity.id
_entity.type
_entity.pdbx_description
1 polymer ?
#
loop_
_entity_poly.entity_id
_entity_poly.type
_entity_poly.pdbx_seq_one_letter_code
_entity_poly.pdbx_strand_id
1 'polypeptide(L)'
;MAQKSDKPSIGYLDTPMLPDSKWRVHDGRRPQPRVVTPGSCSTQEKPGKPPSDATVLFDGRDTSKWIGRDGGPVRWKVEDGVMEVTRTGDIETVEHFGDCQLHIEWAAPAEVKGESQGRGNSGVF
;
A
#
# COMPACT_ATOMS: atom_id res chain seq x y z
N MET A 1 -46.06 23.10 -14.76
CA MET A 1 -45.60 21.78 -15.24
C MET A 1 -44.20 21.58 -14.71
N ALA A 2 -44.03 20.66 -13.76
CA ALA A 2 -42.70 20.38 -13.17
C ALA A 2 -41.90 19.55 -14.19
N GLN A 3 -40.71 20.03 -14.56
CA GLN A 3 -39.77 19.26 -15.37
C GLN A 3 -39.34 18.02 -14.58
N LYS A 4 -39.73 16.84 -15.07
CA LYS A 4 -39.15 15.57 -14.63
C LYS A 4 -37.64 15.63 -14.86
N SER A 5 -36.85 15.58 -13.79
CA SER A 5 -35.39 15.45 -13.93
C SER A 5 -35.10 14.11 -14.60
N ASP A 6 -34.49 14.14 -15.78
CA ASP A 6 -34.06 12.98 -16.57
C ASP A 6 -32.78 12.31 -15.98
N LYS A 7 -32.55 12.43 -14.68
CA LYS A 7 -31.50 11.61 -14.04
C LYS A 7 -32.04 10.19 -13.89
N PRO A 8 -31.32 9.18 -14.40
CA PRO A 8 -31.72 7.79 -14.24
C PRO A 8 -31.93 7.49 -12.75
N SER A 9 -33.00 6.81 -12.43
CA SER A 9 -33.33 6.36 -11.08
C SER A 9 -32.16 5.51 -10.55
N ILE A 10 -31.52 5.95 -9.46
CA ILE A 10 -30.42 5.23 -8.84
C ILE A 10 -31.01 4.14 -7.94
N GLY A 11 -31.32 2.98 -8.53
CA GLY A 11 -31.80 1.80 -7.83
C GLY A 11 -33.31 1.82 -7.52
N TYR A 12 -33.74 0.92 -6.65
CA TYR A 12 -35.13 0.69 -6.27
C TYR A 12 -35.39 1.13 -4.83
N LEU A 13 -36.56 1.72 -4.58
CA LEU A 13 -36.95 2.24 -3.27
C LEU A 13 -38.13 1.48 -2.65
N ASP A 14 -38.63 0.48 -3.31
CA ASP A 14 -39.77 -0.38 -2.95
C ASP A 14 -39.35 -1.80 -2.55
N THR A 15 -38.06 -2.07 -2.48
CA THR A 15 -37.48 -3.36 -2.10
C THR A 15 -37.36 -3.51 -0.58
N PRO A 16 -37.19 -4.75 -0.05
CA PRO A 16 -37.00 -5.00 1.38
C PRO A 16 -35.80 -4.23 1.96
N MET A 17 -35.87 -3.95 3.26
CA MET A 17 -34.74 -3.40 3.99
C MET A 17 -33.63 -4.45 4.12
N LEU A 18 -32.39 -4.02 4.05
CA LEU A 18 -31.24 -4.86 4.42
C LEU A 18 -31.23 -5.08 5.94
N PRO A 19 -30.88 -6.27 6.42
CA PRO A 19 -30.73 -6.53 7.84
C PRO A 19 -29.82 -5.49 8.51
N ASP A 20 -30.21 -5.04 9.69
CA ASP A 20 -29.45 -4.09 10.52
C ASP A 20 -28.98 -2.82 9.80
N SER A 21 -29.74 -2.37 8.80
CA SER A 21 -29.36 -1.28 7.91
C SER A 21 -30.53 -0.31 7.70
N LYS A 22 -30.19 0.94 7.45
CA LYS A 22 -31.15 1.97 6.97
C LYS A 22 -31.40 1.95 5.47
N TRP A 23 -30.77 1.01 4.76
CA TRP A 23 -30.80 0.94 3.30
C TRP A 23 -31.66 -0.23 2.84
N ARG A 24 -32.26 -0.07 1.68
CA ARG A 24 -32.99 -1.13 0.99
C ARG A 24 -32.09 -1.92 0.04
N VAL A 25 -32.53 -3.12 -0.31
CA VAL A 25 -31.91 -3.91 -1.37
C VAL A 25 -31.97 -3.10 -2.67
N HIS A 26 -30.86 -3.01 -3.39
CA HIS A 26 -30.73 -2.19 -4.62
C HIS A 26 -30.95 -0.69 -4.45
N ASP A 27 -30.89 -0.14 -3.24
CA ASP A 27 -30.94 1.30 -3.00
C ASP A 27 -29.64 1.97 -3.46
N GLY A 28 -29.69 2.64 -4.60
CA GLY A 28 -28.51 3.31 -5.17
C GLY A 28 -28.05 4.57 -4.42
N ARG A 29 -28.79 5.00 -3.37
CA ARG A 29 -28.40 6.12 -2.50
C ARG A 29 -27.40 5.68 -1.41
N ARG A 30 -27.12 4.38 -1.29
CA ARG A 30 -26.08 3.88 -0.41
C ARG A 30 -24.75 4.53 -0.77
N PRO A 31 -23.86 4.77 0.22
CA PRO A 31 -22.50 5.19 -0.07
C PRO A 31 -21.87 4.23 -1.09
N GLN A 32 -21.36 4.80 -2.17
CA GLN A 32 -20.67 4.01 -3.17
C GLN A 32 -19.28 3.61 -2.65
N PRO A 33 -18.76 2.45 -3.04
CA PRO A 33 -17.37 2.08 -2.75
C PRO A 33 -16.42 3.16 -3.27
N ARG A 34 -15.29 3.31 -2.58
CA ARG A 34 -14.24 4.20 -3.05
C ARG A 34 -13.70 3.70 -4.40
N VAL A 35 -13.57 4.61 -5.35
CA VAL A 35 -12.92 4.31 -6.61
C VAL A 35 -11.41 4.30 -6.40
N VAL A 36 -10.78 3.20 -6.74
CA VAL A 36 -9.33 3.01 -6.64
C VAL A 36 -8.75 2.95 -8.04
N THR A 37 -7.70 3.72 -8.28
CA THR A 37 -6.90 3.58 -9.50
C THR A 37 -5.90 2.45 -9.26
N PRO A 38 -5.88 1.40 -10.09
CA PRO A 38 -4.92 0.31 -9.95
C PRO A 38 -3.48 0.79 -10.03
N GLY A 39 -2.59 0.08 -9.35
CA GLY A 39 -1.16 0.24 -9.53
C GLY A 39 -0.71 -0.24 -10.92
N SER A 40 0.56 -0.03 -11.22
CA SER A 40 1.21 -0.58 -12.42
C SER A 40 2.31 -1.55 -12.02
N CYS A 41 2.61 -2.50 -12.91
CA CYS A 41 3.73 -3.41 -12.70
C CYS A 41 5.06 -2.68 -12.72
N SER A 42 6.00 -3.18 -11.92
CA SER A 42 7.40 -2.77 -11.97
C SER A 42 8.15 -3.49 -13.08
N THR A 43 9.21 -2.88 -13.56
CA THR A 43 10.23 -3.49 -14.41
C THR A 43 11.58 -3.44 -13.70
N GLN A 44 12.62 -4.04 -14.30
CA GLN A 44 13.98 -3.95 -13.74
C GLN A 44 14.52 -2.51 -13.74
N GLU A 45 14.05 -1.66 -14.66
CA GLU A 45 14.52 -0.29 -14.82
C GLU A 45 13.64 0.74 -14.11
N LYS A 46 12.41 0.34 -13.75
CA LYS A 46 11.45 1.31 -13.23
C LYS A 46 10.49 0.68 -12.24
N PRO A 47 10.40 1.24 -11.01
CA PRO A 47 9.39 0.84 -10.05
C PRO A 47 7.98 1.10 -10.57
N GLY A 48 7.05 0.22 -10.21
CA GLY A 48 5.63 0.38 -10.48
C GLY A 48 5.04 1.56 -9.70
N LYS A 49 3.88 2.03 -10.16
CA LYS A 49 3.10 3.00 -9.39
C LYS A 49 2.20 2.25 -8.40
N PRO A 50 2.14 2.68 -7.14
CA PRO A 50 1.22 2.10 -6.19
C PRO A 50 -0.25 2.36 -6.58
N PRO A 51 -1.21 1.54 -6.14
CA PRO A 51 -2.63 1.88 -6.19
C PRO A 51 -2.92 3.19 -5.46
N SER A 52 -3.98 3.90 -5.87
CA SER A 52 -4.30 5.22 -5.30
C SER A 52 -4.70 5.21 -3.82
N ASP A 53 -4.92 4.02 -3.25
CA ASP A 53 -5.26 3.82 -1.85
C ASP A 53 -4.14 3.16 -1.03
N ALA A 54 -3.00 2.92 -1.63
CA ALA A 54 -1.86 2.37 -0.92
C ALA A 54 -1.23 3.38 0.04
N THR A 55 -0.81 2.89 1.19
CA THR A 55 0.11 3.61 2.07
C THR A 55 1.53 3.40 1.54
N VAL A 56 2.13 4.43 0.95
CA VAL A 56 3.52 4.36 0.48
C VAL A 56 4.44 4.45 1.68
N LEU A 57 5.17 3.38 1.96
CA LEU A 57 6.11 3.31 3.08
C LEU A 57 7.49 3.87 2.72
N PHE A 58 7.88 3.76 1.47
CA PHE A 58 9.12 4.32 0.93
C PHE A 58 8.92 4.73 -0.53
N ASP A 59 9.22 5.95 -0.86
CA ASP A 59 9.04 6.55 -2.19
C ASP A 59 10.34 6.69 -2.99
N GLY A 60 11.42 6.09 -2.49
CA GLY A 60 12.77 6.24 -3.03
C GLY A 60 13.60 7.34 -2.36
N ARG A 61 13.07 8.06 -1.38
CA ARG A 61 13.74 9.19 -0.71
C ARG A 61 13.43 9.29 0.78
N ASP A 62 12.15 9.26 1.13
CA ASP A 62 11.68 9.53 2.48
C ASP A 62 11.67 8.28 3.34
N THR A 63 12.41 8.32 4.45
CA THR A 63 12.47 7.27 5.47
C THR A 63 11.68 7.61 6.74
N SER A 64 10.90 8.68 6.75
CA SER A 64 10.17 9.17 7.94
C SER A 64 9.16 8.17 8.51
N LYS A 65 8.72 7.20 7.71
CA LYS A 65 7.82 6.13 8.15
C LYS A 65 8.54 4.92 8.75
N TRP A 66 9.85 5.02 8.92
CA TRP A 66 10.70 3.95 9.40
C TRP A 66 11.55 4.39 10.58
N ILE A 67 11.85 3.47 11.47
CA ILE A 67 12.79 3.64 12.59
C ILE A 67 13.77 2.48 12.62
N GLY A 68 14.95 2.72 13.14
CA GLY A 68 15.88 1.65 13.48
C GLY A 68 15.34 0.82 14.65
N ARG A 69 15.75 -0.44 14.74
CA ARG A 69 15.36 -1.35 15.84
C ARG A 69 15.70 -0.81 17.24
N ASP A 70 16.63 0.13 17.33
CA ASP A 70 16.97 0.85 18.56
C ASP A 70 16.04 2.03 18.88
N GLY A 71 14.99 2.24 18.07
CA GLY A 71 14.06 3.36 18.17
C GLY A 71 14.60 4.68 17.62
N GLY A 72 15.82 4.68 17.11
CA GLY A 72 16.46 5.83 16.50
C GLY A 72 16.13 5.98 14.99
N PRO A 73 16.68 7.01 14.35
CA PRO A 73 16.47 7.21 12.91
C PRO A 73 17.06 6.07 12.09
N VAL A 74 16.46 5.80 10.93
CA VAL A 74 17.02 4.86 9.94
C VAL A 74 18.42 5.29 9.52
N ARG A 75 19.35 4.36 9.56
CA ARG A 75 20.74 4.56 9.14
C ARG A 75 21.12 3.76 7.89
N TRP A 76 20.13 3.17 7.22
CA TRP A 76 20.32 2.58 5.91
C TRP A 76 20.58 3.68 4.88
N LYS A 77 21.40 3.37 3.88
CA LYS A 77 21.75 4.34 2.84
C LYS A 77 20.59 4.50 1.87
N VAL A 78 20.21 5.74 1.58
CA VAL A 78 19.23 6.06 0.53
C VAL A 78 19.96 6.74 -0.62
N GLU A 79 19.96 6.08 -1.76
CA GLU A 79 20.61 6.55 -2.99
C GLU A 79 19.92 5.94 -4.20
N ASP A 80 19.81 6.68 -5.29
CA ASP A 80 19.23 6.24 -6.57
C ASP A 80 17.84 5.60 -6.45
N GLY A 81 17.03 6.09 -5.50
CA GLY A 81 15.66 5.60 -5.30
C GLY A 81 15.55 4.29 -4.54
N VAL A 82 16.63 3.79 -4.00
CA VAL A 82 16.66 2.56 -3.20
C VAL A 82 17.15 2.82 -1.77
N MET A 83 16.77 1.94 -0.87
CA MET A 83 17.21 1.94 0.52
C MET A 83 18.10 0.70 0.74
N GLU A 84 19.40 0.94 0.83
CA GLU A 84 20.40 -0.12 0.95
C GLU A 84 20.68 -0.42 2.42
N VAL A 85 20.59 -1.69 2.80
CA VAL A 85 20.91 -2.14 4.14
C VAL A 85 22.39 -1.87 4.47
N THR A 86 22.64 -1.30 5.63
CA THR A 86 23.97 -1.13 6.19
C THR A 86 24.15 -2.02 7.42
N ARG A 87 25.35 -2.02 8.02
CA ARG A 87 25.63 -2.80 9.25
C ARG A 87 25.05 -2.16 10.52
N THR A 88 23.90 -1.52 10.41
CA THR A 88 23.24 -0.80 11.53
C THR A 88 22.02 -1.53 12.07
N GLY A 89 21.79 -2.76 11.61
CA GLY A 89 20.67 -3.61 12.06
C GLY A 89 19.40 -3.41 11.24
N ASP A 90 18.33 -3.98 11.74
CA ASP A 90 17.01 -3.98 11.11
C ASP A 90 16.34 -2.61 11.23
N ILE A 91 15.34 -2.40 10.41
CA ILE A 91 14.42 -1.26 10.50
C ILE A 91 12.99 -1.78 10.63
N GLU A 92 12.13 -0.99 11.20
CA GLU A 92 10.70 -1.29 11.34
C GLU A 92 9.85 -0.09 10.94
N THR A 93 8.60 -0.32 10.59
CA THR A 93 7.66 0.76 10.31
C THR A 93 7.22 1.44 11.61
N VAL A 94 7.13 2.77 11.59
CA VAL A 94 6.59 3.55 12.73
C VAL A 94 5.13 3.18 12.99
N GLU A 95 4.34 2.99 11.93
CA GLU A 95 2.96 2.53 12.00
C GLU A 95 2.91 1.01 12.03
N HIS A 96 2.08 0.46 12.91
CA HIS A 96 1.81 -0.98 12.96
C HIS A 96 0.58 -1.30 12.11
N PHE A 97 0.67 -2.36 11.34
CA PHE A 97 -0.39 -2.82 10.45
C PHE A 97 -0.96 -4.15 10.95
N GLY A 98 -2.29 -4.31 10.85
CA GLY A 98 -2.95 -5.59 11.03
C GLY A 98 -2.97 -6.38 9.72
N ASP A 99 -4.11 -6.97 9.38
CA ASP A 99 -4.28 -7.66 8.11
C ASP A 99 -4.08 -6.69 6.95
N CYS A 100 -3.08 -6.95 6.11
CA CYS A 100 -2.72 -6.07 5.00
C CYS A 100 -2.16 -6.86 3.81
N GLN A 101 -2.11 -6.21 2.66
CA GLN A 101 -1.33 -6.64 1.52
C GLN A 101 -0.05 -5.79 1.47
N LEU A 102 1.10 -6.43 1.60
CA LEU A 102 2.39 -5.76 1.49
C LEU A 102 2.98 -5.99 0.10
N HIS A 103 3.34 -4.90 -0.57
CA HIS A 103 4.16 -4.93 -1.77
C HIS A 103 5.55 -4.43 -1.44
N ILE A 104 6.56 -5.24 -1.72
CA ILE A 104 7.96 -4.92 -1.51
C ILE A 104 8.78 -5.34 -2.73
N GLU A 105 9.66 -4.47 -3.17
CA GLU A 105 10.63 -4.74 -4.22
C GLU A 105 12.03 -4.76 -3.61
N TRP A 106 12.80 -5.77 -3.96
CA TRP A 106 14.13 -5.94 -3.38
C TRP A 106 15.10 -6.52 -4.41
N ALA A 107 16.37 -6.28 -4.21
CA ALA A 107 17.45 -6.86 -4.99
C ALA A 107 18.55 -7.38 -4.08
N ALA A 108 19.10 -8.55 -4.44
CA ALA A 108 20.31 -9.05 -3.82
C ALA A 108 21.54 -8.25 -4.32
N PRO A 109 22.66 -8.22 -3.55
CA PRO A 109 23.89 -7.63 -4.02
C PRO A 109 24.33 -8.23 -5.36
N ALA A 110 24.77 -7.39 -6.30
CA ALA A 110 25.27 -7.85 -7.60
C ALA A 110 26.51 -8.76 -7.44
N GLU A 111 27.38 -8.44 -6.48
CA GLU A 111 28.51 -9.27 -6.09
C GLU A 111 28.18 -10.00 -4.79
N VAL A 112 27.94 -11.29 -4.90
CA VAL A 112 27.62 -12.15 -3.74
C VAL A 112 28.92 -12.54 -3.02
N LYS A 113 29.01 -12.15 -1.73
CA LYS A 113 30.16 -12.49 -0.86
C LYS A 113 29.70 -13.33 0.33
N GLY A 114 30.59 -14.15 0.89
CA GLY A 114 30.33 -14.97 2.05
C GLY A 114 29.72 -16.34 1.72
N GLU A 115 29.28 -17.03 2.77
CA GLU A 115 28.74 -18.39 2.68
C GLU A 115 27.37 -18.47 3.38
N SER A 116 26.57 -19.44 2.97
CA SER A 116 25.26 -19.73 3.55
C SER A 116 24.42 -18.44 3.70
N GLN A 117 23.88 -18.16 4.87
CA GLN A 117 23.06 -16.97 5.14
C GLN A 117 23.82 -15.64 5.12
N GLY A 118 25.15 -15.66 5.12
CA GLY A 118 25.98 -14.46 4.91
C GLY A 118 25.95 -13.90 3.49
N ARG A 119 25.21 -14.54 2.57
CA ARG A 119 25.15 -14.20 1.14
C ARG A 119 23.98 -13.28 0.78
N GLY A 120 23.73 -12.25 1.57
CA GLY A 120 22.63 -11.31 1.32
C GLY A 120 21.27 -11.82 1.80
N ASN A 121 21.27 -12.59 2.88
CA ASN A 121 20.03 -12.99 3.55
C ASN A 121 19.27 -11.78 4.07
N SER A 122 17.98 -11.75 3.85
CA SER A 122 17.08 -10.76 4.43
C SER A 122 15.69 -11.36 4.62
N GLY A 123 14.83 -10.66 5.35
CA GLY A 123 13.47 -11.10 5.60
C GLY A 123 12.56 -9.94 5.98
N VAL A 124 11.26 -10.21 5.91
CA VAL A 124 10.19 -9.35 6.42
C VAL A 124 9.48 -10.13 7.51
N PHE A 125 9.23 -9.51 8.66
CA PHE A 125 8.65 -10.12 9.85
C PHE A 125 7.43 -9.37 10.34
#